data_c2e3a83fc03285d0b6d119e0d353aee6
#
_entry.id   c2e3a83fc03285d0b6d119e0d353aee6
#
_cell.length_a   1.000
_cell.length_b   1.000
_cell.length_c   1.000
_cell.angle_alpha   90.00
_cell.angle_beta   90.00
_cell.angle_gamma   90.00
#
_symmetry.space_group_name_H-M   'P 1'
#
loop_
_entity.id
_entity.type
_entity.pdbx_description
1 polymer ?
#
loop_
_entity_poly.entity_id
_entity_poly.type
_entity_poly.pdbx_seq_one_letter_code
_entity_poly.pdbx_strand_id
1 'polypeptide(L)'
;MPGQDKWDQGLWDCVEDLFKRLAPHIGETECTIMGDSAFGCFPMVSLCVNYGWHYLFRICAEHTCEHWSAQGRLLPTCRVSDLVSEPGKRFYGHVRLWQEEQIETNLSACWEQNEEEALLVISDLPAGRKRITDYRLRWRVESTFQDLKSRGWDWEASHVRRLDRVDRMLFVLFLLVWWLAHLAASCIHNGRRDRYDRHDRRDKGILRIGRLYLLDIERKASRACDLTHCLLFKRSSLRWLFSLRF
;
A
#
# COMPACT_ATOMS: atom_id res chain seq x y z
N MET A 1 -7.73 20.96 9.20
CA MET A 1 -6.61 20.06 9.57
C MET A 1 -5.76 20.78 10.60
N PRO A 2 -5.57 20.33 11.82
CA PRO A 2 -4.63 20.95 12.73
C PRO A 2 -3.23 20.46 12.37
N GLY A 3 -2.34 21.41 12.07
CA GLY A 3 -0.91 21.18 12.19
C GLY A 3 -0.10 20.92 10.93
N GLN A 4 -0.33 21.66 9.87
CA GLN A 4 0.71 21.78 8.83
C GLN A 4 1.89 22.68 9.28
N ASP A 5 1.79 23.34 10.42
CA ASP A 5 2.67 24.44 10.76
C ASP A 5 3.86 24.10 11.65
N LYS A 6 4.05 22.87 12.10
CA LYS A 6 5.23 22.57 12.95
C LYS A 6 5.62 21.08 12.88
N TRP A 7 6.09 20.67 11.74
CA TRP A 7 7.09 19.62 11.72
C TRP A 7 8.44 20.34 11.86
N ASP A 8 9.04 20.28 13.03
CA ASP A 8 10.38 20.83 13.29
C ASP A 8 11.44 20.15 12.37
N GLN A 9 11.10 19.02 11.79
CA GLN A 9 11.80 18.31 10.72
C GLN A 9 10.95 18.33 9.47
N GLY A 10 11.56 18.52 8.30
CA GLY A 10 10.90 18.40 7.00
C GLY A 10 10.31 17.00 6.79
N LEU A 11 9.31 16.88 5.88
CA LEU A 11 8.70 15.59 5.55
C LEU A 11 9.76 14.53 5.16
N TRP A 12 10.74 14.93 4.38
CA TRP A 12 11.78 14.04 3.88
C TRP A 12 12.71 13.55 4.98
N ASP A 13 13.05 14.38 5.95
CA ASP A 13 13.83 13.98 7.12
C ASP A 13 13.10 12.93 7.95
N CYS A 14 11.79 13.09 8.10
CA CYS A 14 10.96 12.10 8.78
C CYS A 14 10.87 10.76 8.02
N VAL A 15 10.76 10.80 6.69
CA VAL A 15 10.74 9.60 5.85
C VAL A 15 12.09 8.90 5.90
N GLU A 16 13.19 9.65 5.82
CA GLU A 16 14.54 9.11 5.93
C GLU A 16 14.80 8.47 7.30
N ASP A 17 14.37 9.12 8.39
CA ASP A 17 14.48 8.56 9.74
C ASP A 17 13.66 7.25 9.87
N LEU A 18 12.48 7.20 9.26
CA LEU A 18 11.69 5.97 9.20
C LEU A 18 12.44 4.85 8.44
N PHE A 19 13.07 5.16 7.31
CA PHE A 19 13.85 4.18 6.54
C PHE A 19 15.05 3.68 7.35
N LYS A 20 15.79 4.58 8.01
CA LYS A 20 16.91 4.23 8.91
C LYS A 20 16.48 3.24 10.00
N ARG A 21 15.31 3.45 10.59
CA ARG A 21 14.75 2.56 11.63
C ARG A 21 14.27 1.23 11.07
N LEU A 22 13.71 1.21 9.88
CA LEU A 22 13.18 -0.02 9.27
C LEU A 22 14.26 -0.92 8.68
N ALA A 23 15.32 -0.34 8.11
CA ALA A 23 16.35 -1.08 7.39
C ALA A 23 16.95 -2.25 8.19
N PRO A 24 17.30 -2.12 9.48
CA PRO A 24 17.83 -3.24 10.27
C PRO A 24 16.84 -4.40 10.44
N HIS A 25 15.54 -4.12 10.35
CA HIS A 25 14.49 -5.13 10.52
C HIS A 25 14.10 -5.83 9.21
N ILE A 26 14.31 -5.14 8.08
CA ILE A 26 14.08 -5.70 6.74
C ILE A 26 15.23 -6.63 6.36
N GLY A 27 16.48 -6.26 6.70
CA GLY A 27 17.67 -7.05 6.40
C GLY A 27 17.79 -7.33 4.89
N GLU A 28 18.01 -8.58 4.52
CA GLU A 28 18.13 -9.04 3.13
C GLU A 28 16.78 -9.33 2.44
N THR A 29 15.66 -9.01 3.09
CA THR A 29 14.33 -9.25 2.51
C THR A 29 14.08 -8.26 1.39
N GLU A 30 13.69 -8.76 0.21
CA GLU A 30 13.26 -7.93 -0.91
C GLU A 30 12.09 -7.04 -0.48
N CYS A 31 12.27 -5.73 -0.57
CA CYS A 31 11.32 -4.72 -0.12
C CYS A 31 10.92 -3.82 -1.30
N THR A 32 9.62 -3.58 -1.46
CA THR A 32 9.09 -2.63 -2.44
C THR A 32 8.29 -1.56 -1.73
N ILE A 33 8.70 -0.31 -1.87
CA ILE A 33 7.98 0.84 -1.34
C ILE A 33 6.93 1.29 -2.35
N MET A 34 5.69 1.40 -1.90
CA MET A 34 4.59 1.90 -2.75
C MET A 34 4.04 3.21 -2.21
N GLY A 35 3.81 4.15 -3.12
CA GLY A 35 3.26 5.46 -2.78
C GLY A 35 2.37 6.04 -3.87
N ASP A 36 1.55 7.01 -3.51
CA ASP A 36 0.76 7.78 -4.46
C ASP A 36 1.59 8.86 -5.16
N SER A 37 0.93 9.74 -5.90
CA SER A 37 1.61 10.79 -6.67
C SER A 37 2.34 11.82 -5.82
N ALA A 38 2.03 11.95 -4.52
CA ALA A 38 2.78 12.80 -3.61
C ALA A 38 4.19 12.27 -3.30
N PHE A 39 4.35 10.94 -3.39
CA PHE A 39 5.63 10.25 -3.20
C PHE A 39 6.33 9.90 -4.53
N GLY A 40 5.66 10.12 -5.67
CA GLY A 40 6.22 9.92 -7.01
C GLY A 40 7.15 11.07 -7.42
N CYS A 41 8.23 11.29 -6.70
CA CYS A 41 9.18 12.38 -6.87
C CYS A 41 10.62 11.91 -6.67
N PHE A 42 11.57 12.74 -7.15
CA PHE A 42 13.00 12.42 -7.11
C PHE A 42 13.51 12.08 -5.71
N PRO A 43 13.24 12.86 -4.63
CA PRO A 43 13.77 12.55 -3.31
C PRO A 43 13.37 11.16 -2.81
N MET A 44 12.13 10.74 -3.07
CA MET A 44 11.65 9.44 -2.63
C MET A 44 12.27 8.29 -3.42
N VAL A 45 12.40 8.45 -4.73
CA VAL A 45 13.07 7.45 -5.59
C VAL A 45 14.52 7.30 -5.19
N SER A 46 15.25 8.42 -5.01
CA SER A 46 16.65 8.43 -4.55
C SER A 46 16.81 7.73 -3.20
N LEU A 47 15.90 7.97 -2.27
CA LEU A 47 15.92 7.32 -0.97
C LEU A 47 15.75 5.81 -1.10
N CYS A 48 14.82 5.33 -1.91
CA CYS A 48 14.65 3.88 -2.16
C CYS A 48 15.92 3.26 -2.77
N VAL A 49 16.50 3.92 -3.76
CA VAL A 49 17.75 3.45 -4.40
C VAL A 49 18.90 3.39 -3.39
N ASN A 50 19.05 4.39 -2.54
CA ASN A 50 20.11 4.43 -1.52
C ASN A 50 20.00 3.29 -0.49
N TYR A 51 18.77 2.83 -0.22
CA TYR A 51 18.54 1.69 0.68
C TYR A 51 18.50 0.34 -0.04
N GLY A 52 18.65 0.31 -1.36
CA GLY A 52 18.55 -0.92 -2.17
C GLY A 52 17.14 -1.51 -2.18
N TRP A 53 16.12 -0.68 -1.97
CA TRP A 53 14.73 -1.10 -1.97
C TRP A 53 14.07 -0.77 -3.31
N HIS A 54 13.23 -1.65 -3.79
CA HIS A 54 12.41 -1.41 -4.96
C HIS A 54 11.35 -0.34 -4.68
N TYR A 55 10.95 0.36 -5.72
CA TYR A 55 9.89 1.34 -5.62
C TYR A 55 8.80 1.12 -6.66
N LEU A 56 7.60 1.58 -6.34
CA LEU A 56 6.42 1.53 -7.20
C LEU A 56 5.53 2.73 -6.87
N PHE A 57 5.72 3.84 -7.60
CA PHE A 57 5.06 5.10 -7.32
C PHE A 57 4.16 5.54 -8.47
N ARG A 58 2.97 6.04 -8.13
CA ARG A 58 2.17 6.80 -9.08
C ARG A 58 2.86 8.16 -9.31
N ILE A 59 2.81 8.64 -10.54
CA ILE A 59 3.30 9.98 -10.89
C ILE A 59 2.19 10.82 -11.49
N CYS A 60 2.40 12.14 -11.47
CA CYS A 60 1.49 13.11 -12.04
C CYS A 60 1.56 13.08 -13.59
N ALA A 61 0.41 13.24 -14.24
CA ALA A 61 0.30 13.25 -15.70
C ALA A 61 1.06 14.40 -16.37
N GLU A 62 1.23 15.50 -15.63
CA GLU A 62 1.89 16.72 -16.10
C GLU A 62 3.42 16.64 -16.12
N HIS A 63 4.01 15.61 -15.51
CA HIS A 63 5.46 15.42 -15.58
C HIS A 63 5.92 15.24 -17.02
N THR A 64 7.10 15.77 -17.32
CA THR A 64 7.77 15.59 -18.60
C THR A 64 8.71 14.39 -18.56
N CYS A 65 8.79 13.68 -19.67
CA CYS A 65 9.70 12.56 -19.84
C CYS A 65 10.29 12.51 -21.23
N GLU A 66 11.44 11.88 -21.35
CA GLU A 66 12.00 11.37 -22.57
C GLU A 66 11.86 9.84 -22.57
N HIS A 67 11.68 9.24 -23.74
CA HIS A 67 11.55 7.79 -23.85
C HIS A 67 12.28 7.28 -25.10
N TRP A 68 12.59 6.01 -25.14
CA TRP A 68 13.32 5.40 -26.26
C TRP A 68 12.35 4.78 -27.27
N SER A 69 12.61 5.03 -28.53
CA SER A 69 11.93 4.33 -29.62
C SER A 69 12.29 2.84 -29.62
N ALA A 70 11.53 2.03 -30.37
CA ALA A 70 11.84 0.60 -30.55
C ALA A 70 13.22 0.35 -31.17
N GLN A 71 13.80 1.34 -31.86
CA GLN A 71 15.14 1.31 -32.45
C GLN A 71 16.23 1.82 -31.50
N GLY A 72 15.91 2.09 -30.23
CA GLY A 72 16.85 2.58 -29.24
C GLY A 72 17.23 4.06 -29.37
N ARG A 73 16.50 4.84 -30.14
CA ARG A 73 16.72 6.29 -30.28
C ARG A 73 15.93 7.03 -29.20
N LEU A 74 16.57 7.95 -28.48
CA LEU A 74 15.91 8.85 -27.55
C LEU A 74 15.00 9.81 -28.32
N LEU A 75 13.75 9.87 -27.93
CA LEU A 75 12.72 10.75 -28.52
C LEU A 75 12.64 12.07 -27.76
N PRO A 76 12.15 13.14 -28.38
CA PRO A 76 12.00 14.44 -27.75
C PRO A 76 11.16 14.36 -26.47
N THR A 77 11.41 15.30 -25.58
CA THR A 77 10.64 15.46 -24.34
C THR A 77 9.16 15.65 -24.63
N CYS A 78 8.30 14.88 -23.98
CA CYS A 78 6.86 14.97 -24.03
C CYS A 78 6.27 14.92 -22.61
N ARG A 79 4.97 15.17 -22.45
CA ARG A 79 4.29 14.91 -21.19
C ARG A 79 4.06 13.40 -21.04
N VAL A 80 4.05 12.93 -19.80
CA VAL A 80 3.74 11.52 -19.52
C VAL A 80 2.31 11.18 -19.97
N SER A 81 1.37 12.14 -19.87
CA SER A 81 0.00 12.02 -20.38
C SER A 81 -0.07 11.75 -21.89
N ASP A 82 0.87 12.28 -22.67
CA ASP A 82 0.86 12.13 -24.14
C ASP A 82 1.15 10.68 -24.58
N LEU A 83 1.84 9.92 -23.73
CA LEU A 83 2.12 8.49 -23.96
C LEU A 83 0.86 7.62 -23.87
N VAL A 84 -0.15 8.09 -23.11
CA VAL A 84 -1.43 7.40 -22.90
C VAL A 84 -2.55 8.44 -22.94
N SER A 85 -2.85 8.94 -24.15
CA SER A 85 -3.71 10.09 -24.41
C SER A 85 -5.21 9.78 -24.48
N GLU A 86 -5.62 8.52 -24.47
CA GLU A 86 -7.02 8.10 -24.58
C GLU A 86 -7.29 6.75 -23.90
N PRO A 87 -8.54 6.50 -23.46
CA PRO A 87 -8.93 5.22 -22.89
C PRO A 87 -8.61 4.03 -23.81
N GLY A 88 -8.13 2.95 -23.22
CA GLY A 88 -7.68 1.75 -23.92
C GLY A 88 -6.20 1.73 -24.29
N LYS A 89 -5.52 2.88 -24.28
CA LYS A 89 -4.09 2.96 -24.55
C LYS A 89 -3.24 2.47 -23.37
N ARG A 90 -2.04 2.00 -23.70
CA ARG A 90 -1.03 1.52 -22.75
C ARG A 90 0.35 1.89 -23.25
N PHE A 91 1.23 2.19 -22.31
CA PHE A 91 2.65 2.37 -22.55
C PHE A 91 3.44 1.60 -21.50
N TYR A 92 4.42 0.83 -21.94
CA TYR A 92 5.34 0.11 -21.08
C TYR A 92 6.74 0.29 -21.64
N GLY A 93 7.58 1.06 -20.96
CA GLY A 93 8.88 1.36 -21.47
C GLY A 93 9.80 2.02 -20.45
N HIS A 94 11.06 2.11 -20.86
CA HIS A 94 12.07 2.86 -20.13
C HIS A 94 11.94 4.34 -20.46
N VAL A 95 12.02 5.19 -19.44
CA VAL A 95 11.87 6.63 -19.57
C VAL A 95 12.91 7.36 -18.72
N ARG A 96 13.23 8.58 -19.12
CA ARG A 96 13.98 9.54 -18.33
C ARG A 96 13.00 10.61 -17.85
N LEU A 97 12.82 10.71 -16.54
CA LEU A 97 11.92 11.66 -15.89
C LEU A 97 12.70 12.83 -15.29
N TRP A 98 11.99 13.94 -15.11
CA TRP A 98 12.44 15.17 -14.43
C TRP A 98 13.68 15.81 -15.08
N GLN A 99 13.48 17.00 -15.64
CA GLN A 99 14.49 17.68 -16.45
C GLN A 99 15.74 18.09 -15.67
N GLU A 100 15.59 18.45 -14.39
CA GLU A 100 16.71 18.92 -13.55
C GLU A 100 17.49 17.75 -12.94
N GLU A 101 16.82 16.75 -12.42
CA GLU A 101 17.42 15.66 -11.64
C GLU A 101 17.61 14.37 -12.44
N GLN A 102 17.00 14.26 -13.59
CA GLN A 102 17.07 13.19 -14.57
C GLN A 102 17.25 11.78 -14.02
N ILE A 103 16.14 11.09 -13.75
CA ILE A 103 16.15 9.68 -13.37
C ILE A 103 15.73 8.80 -14.54
N GLU A 104 16.52 7.78 -14.82
CA GLU A 104 16.12 6.68 -15.69
C GLU A 104 15.35 5.63 -14.90
N THR A 105 14.13 5.35 -15.34
CA THR A 105 13.21 4.44 -14.65
C THR A 105 12.27 3.76 -15.64
N ASN A 106 11.53 2.77 -15.20
CA ASN A 106 10.54 2.09 -16.03
C ASN A 106 9.14 2.66 -15.76
N LEU A 107 8.47 3.11 -16.80
CA LEU A 107 7.09 3.59 -16.75
C LEU A 107 6.14 2.50 -17.22
N SER A 108 5.15 2.23 -16.39
CA SER A 108 3.97 1.43 -16.73
C SER A 108 2.74 2.32 -16.70
N ALA A 109 2.18 2.61 -17.84
CA ALA A 109 1.04 3.48 -18.01
C ALA A 109 -0.13 2.73 -18.66
N CYS A 110 -1.33 2.89 -18.13
CA CYS A 110 -2.53 2.24 -18.63
C CYS A 110 -3.76 3.10 -18.37
N TRP A 111 -4.56 3.35 -19.41
CA TRP A 111 -5.85 3.98 -19.28
C TRP A 111 -6.94 2.95 -19.59
N GLU A 112 -7.59 2.41 -18.57
CA GLU A 112 -8.69 1.47 -18.76
C GLU A 112 -9.95 2.24 -19.25
N GLN A 113 -10.81 1.58 -20.04
CA GLN A 113 -11.97 2.24 -20.68
C GLN A 113 -13.00 2.83 -19.70
N ASN A 114 -13.05 2.29 -18.48
CA ASN A 114 -14.03 2.70 -17.46
C ASN A 114 -13.42 3.63 -16.39
N GLU A 115 -12.19 4.06 -16.56
CA GLU A 115 -11.48 4.94 -15.60
C GLU A 115 -11.49 6.37 -16.13
N GLU A 116 -11.60 7.34 -15.22
CA GLU A 116 -11.60 8.77 -15.57
C GLU A 116 -10.22 9.25 -16.02
N GLU A 117 -9.15 8.60 -15.57
CA GLU A 117 -7.77 8.99 -15.84
C GLU A 117 -6.84 7.78 -16.01
N ALA A 118 -5.71 8.01 -16.68
CA ALA A 118 -4.67 7.00 -16.82
C ALA A 118 -3.96 6.74 -15.48
N LEU A 119 -3.66 5.47 -15.20
CA LEU A 119 -2.77 5.07 -14.12
C LEU A 119 -1.33 5.05 -14.64
N LEU A 120 -0.51 5.94 -14.09
CA LEU A 120 0.89 6.18 -14.47
C LEU A 120 1.78 5.78 -13.31
N VAL A 121 2.56 4.72 -13.47
CA VAL A 121 3.34 4.11 -12.37
C VAL A 121 4.79 3.92 -12.80
N ILE A 122 5.72 4.40 -11.98
CA ILE A 122 7.16 4.21 -12.15
C ILE A 122 7.70 3.15 -11.19
N SER A 123 8.74 2.46 -11.64
CA SER A 123 9.44 1.44 -10.87
C SER A 123 10.84 1.20 -11.42
N ASP A 124 11.77 0.77 -10.57
CA ASP A 124 13.05 0.19 -10.98
C ASP A 124 12.91 -1.20 -11.61
N LEU A 125 11.82 -1.89 -11.30
CA LEU A 125 11.49 -3.20 -11.87
C LEU A 125 10.95 -3.06 -13.31
N PRO A 126 11.08 -4.10 -14.16
CA PRO A 126 10.68 -4.05 -15.57
C PRO A 126 9.24 -3.55 -15.76
N ALA A 127 9.03 -2.65 -16.72
CA ALA A 127 7.71 -2.12 -17.06
C ALA A 127 6.77 -3.24 -17.56
N GLY A 128 5.48 -3.07 -17.29
CA GLY A 128 4.48 -4.01 -17.76
C GLY A 128 3.19 -4.02 -16.94
N ARG A 129 2.23 -4.81 -17.41
CA ARG A 129 0.92 -4.97 -16.75
C ARG A 129 1.05 -5.43 -15.29
N LYS A 130 2.10 -6.18 -14.97
CA LYS A 130 2.35 -6.64 -13.60
C LYS A 130 2.52 -5.47 -12.65
N ARG A 131 3.23 -4.39 -13.04
CA ARG A 131 3.41 -3.19 -12.19
C ARG A 131 2.06 -2.50 -11.91
N ILE A 132 1.20 -2.40 -12.90
CA ILE A 132 -0.17 -1.88 -12.72
C ILE A 132 -0.96 -2.73 -11.71
N THR A 133 -0.88 -4.06 -11.84
CA THR A 133 -1.56 -4.99 -10.92
C THR A 133 -0.99 -4.91 -9.50
N ASP A 134 0.34 -4.84 -9.37
CA ASP A 134 1.01 -4.73 -8.08
C ASP A 134 0.64 -3.40 -7.39
N TYR A 135 0.61 -2.28 -8.14
CA TYR A 135 0.24 -0.98 -7.61
C TYR A 135 -1.20 -0.95 -7.07
N ARG A 136 -2.12 -1.68 -7.69
CA ARG A 136 -3.51 -1.79 -7.21
C ARG A 136 -3.61 -2.38 -5.80
N LEU A 137 -2.58 -3.08 -5.32
CA LEU A 137 -2.53 -3.54 -3.92
C LEU A 137 -2.51 -2.38 -2.91
N ARG A 138 -2.10 -1.17 -3.33
CA ARG A 138 -2.10 0.03 -2.49
C ARG A 138 -3.49 0.36 -1.92
N TRP A 139 -4.57 0.07 -2.66
CA TRP A 139 -5.94 0.28 -2.20
C TRP A 139 -6.28 -0.44 -0.88
N ARG A 140 -5.52 -1.50 -0.55
CA ARG A 140 -5.70 -2.21 0.73
C ARG A 140 -5.31 -1.34 1.93
N VAL A 141 -4.34 -0.46 1.76
CA VAL A 141 -3.92 0.50 2.78
C VAL A 141 -5.05 1.49 3.06
N GLU A 142 -5.69 2.00 2.02
CA GLU A 142 -6.81 2.94 2.16
C GLU A 142 -8.00 2.32 2.88
N SER A 143 -8.37 1.09 2.54
CA SER A 143 -9.46 0.40 3.25
C SER A 143 -9.13 0.17 4.72
N THR A 144 -7.86 -0.12 5.06
CA THR A 144 -7.41 -0.24 6.44
C THR A 144 -7.51 1.09 7.20
N PHE A 145 -7.08 2.20 6.55
CA PHE A 145 -7.25 3.53 7.15
C PHE A 145 -8.72 3.92 7.31
N GLN A 146 -9.59 3.59 6.37
CA GLN A 146 -11.03 3.82 6.50
C GLN A 146 -11.63 3.03 7.66
N ASP A 147 -11.22 1.79 7.86
CA ASP A 147 -11.64 0.98 8.99
C ASP A 147 -11.17 1.57 10.33
N LEU A 148 -9.98 2.17 10.38
CA LEU A 148 -9.47 2.87 11.55
C LEU A 148 -10.22 4.19 11.82
N LYS A 149 -10.52 4.96 10.78
CA LYS A 149 -11.13 6.29 10.89
C LYS A 149 -12.63 6.21 11.19
N SER A 150 -13.44 5.86 10.19
CA SER A 150 -14.88 6.08 10.23
C SER A 150 -15.72 4.81 10.26
N ARG A 151 -15.21 3.70 9.74
CA ARG A 151 -15.98 2.46 9.61
C ARG A 151 -15.81 1.47 10.75
N GLY A 152 -14.79 1.65 11.60
CA GLY A 152 -14.44 0.70 12.66
C GLY A 152 -14.36 1.34 14.04
N TRP A 153 -13.32 2.11 14.29
CA TRP A 153 -13.02 2.65 15.61
C TRP A 153 -13.26 4.14 15.77
N ASP A 154 -13.58 4.85 14.67
CA ASP A 154 -13.88 6.29 14.67
C ASP A 154 -12.90 7.10 15.53
N TRP A 155 -11.60 6.87 15.30
CA TRP A 155 -10.54 7.46 16.12
C TRP A 155 -10.57 8.99 16.07
N GLU A 156 -11.08 9.57 14.97
CA GLU A 156 -11.23 11.02 14.82
C GLU A 156 -12.22 11.59 15.82
N ALA A 157 -13.26 10.84 16.20
CA ALA A 157 -14.22 11.21 17.24
C ALA A 157 -13.62 11.19 18.65
N SER A 158 -12.46 10.56 18.84
CA SER A 158 -11.76 10.56 20.13
C SER A 158 -11.26 11.93 20.57
N HIS A 159 -11.14 12.90 19.62
CA HIS A 159 -10.61 14.25 19.84
C HIS A 159 -9.23 14.29 20.54
N VAL A 160 -8.47 13.19 20.50
CA VAL A 160 -7.13 13.13 21.07
C VAL A 160 -6.19 13.97 20.20
N ARG A 161 -5.63 15.05 20.78
CA ARG A 161 -4.75 16.00 20.07
C ARG A 161 -3.28 15.91 20.50
N ARG A 162 -3.00 15.40 21.70
CA ARG A 162 -1.62 15.28 22.21
C ARG A 162 -0.89 14.17 21.46
N LEU A 163 0.25 14.48 20.85
CA LEU A 163 1.03 13.54 20.02
C LEU A 163 1.40 12.26 20.80
N ASP A 164 1.84 12.38 22.05
CA ASP A 164 2.20 11.25 22.91
C ASP A 164 1.03 10.29 23.16
N ARG A 165 -0.20 10.80 23.18
CA ARG A 165 -1.41 10.00 23.31
C ARG A 165 -1.84 9.41 21.96
N VAL A 166 -1.70 10.17 20.88
CA VAL A 166 -1.95 9.70 19.52
C VAL A 166 -1.05 8.51 19.20
N ASP A 167 0.24 8.61 19.48
CA ASP A 167 1.22 7.52 19.25
C ASP A 167 0.83 6.24 19.99
N ARG A 168 0.50 6.36 21.28
CA ARG A 168 0.06 5.20 22.07
C ARG A 168 -1.24 4.59 21.54
N MET A 169 -2.19 5.44 21.15
CA MET A 169 -3.45 4.98 20.57
C MET A 169 -3.24 4.30 19.22
N LEU A 170 -2.42 4.87 18.34
CA LEU A 170 -2.06 4.27 17.05
C LEU A 170 -1.37 2.92 17.26
N PHE A 171 -0.44 2.82 18.21
CA PHE A 171 0.21 1.56 18.53
C PHE A 171 -0.79 0.47 18.91
N VAL A 172 -1.73 0.79 19.82
CA VAL A 172 -2.78 -0.17 20.23
C VAL A 172 -3.69 -0.54 19.06
N LEU A 173 -4.07 0.45 18.23
CA LEU A 173 -4.89 0.20 17.04
C LEU A 173 -4.17 -0.68 16.02
N PHE A 174 -2.87 -0.48 15.79
CA PHE A 174 -2.09 -1.34 14.90
C PHE A 174 -1.99 -2.78 15.42
N LEU A 175 -1.79 -2.97 16.72
CA LEU A 175 -1.81 -4.32 17.31
C LEU A 175 -3.17 -4.98 17.13
N LEU A 176 -4.25 -4.23 17.28
CA LEU A 176 -5.61 -4.73 17.11
C LEU A 176 -5.89 -5.09 15.65
N VAL A 177 -5.50 -4.24 14.69
CA VAL A 177 -5.58 -4.51 13.25
C VAL A 177 -4.82 -5.78 12.90
N TRP A 178 -3.57 -5.88 13.36
CA TRP A 178 -2.74 -7.05 13.16
C TRP A 178 -3.39 -8.32 13.70
N TRP A 179 -3.90 -8.27 14.91
CA TRP A 179 -4.57 -9.42 15.54
C TRP A 179 -5.85 -9.82 14.80
N LEU A 180 -6.73 -8.86 14.46
CA LEU A 180 -7.96 -9.15 13.72
C LEU A 180 -7.66 -9.69 12.31
N ALA A 181 -6.62 -9.20 11.65
CA ALA A 181 -6.19 -9.72 10.36
C ALA A 181 -5.75 -11.19 10.48
N HIS A 182 -5.05 -11.56 11.56
CA HIS A 182 -4.68 -12.95 11.83
C HIS A 182 -5.89 -13.85 12.09
N LEU A 183 -6.85 -13.37 12.87
CA LEU A 183 -8.09 -14.09 13.12
C LEU A 183 -8.87 -14.31 11.82
N ALA A 184 -8.96 -13.29 10.97
CA ALA A 184 -9.61 -13.41 9.67
C ALA A 184 -8.89 -14.42 8.77
N ALA A 185 -7.55 -14.36 8.71
CA ALA A 185 -6.76 -15.31 7.96
C ALA A 185 -6.99 -16.76 8.42
N SER A 186 -7.01 -16.97 9.72
CA SER A 186 -7.32 -18.27 10.32
C SER A 186 -8.73 -18.73 9.93
N CYS A 187 -9.70 -17.84 10.02
CA CYS A 187 -11.08 -18.12 9.62
C CYS A 187 -11.17 -18.56 8.15
N ILE A 188 -10.50 -17.83 7.26
CA ILE A 188 -10.50 -18.08 5.82
C ILE A 188 -9.75 -19.38 5.49
N HIS A 189 -8.56 -19.57 6.10
CA HIS A 189 -7.76 -20.78 5.90
C HIS A 189 -8.50 -22.06 6.31
N ASN A 190 -9.28 -21.99 7.38
CA ASN A 190 -10.10 -23.09 7.86
C ASN A 190 -11.44 -23.24 7.11
N GLY A 191 -11.62 -22.59 5.97
CA GLY A 191 -12.81 -22.69 5.13
C GLY A 191 -14.09 -22.12 5.77
N ARG A 192 -13.96 -21.29 6.81
CA ARG A 192 -15.11 -20.75 7.57
C ARG A 192 -15.58 -19.38 7.08
N ARG A 193 -15.02 -18.87 5.97
CA ARG A 193 -15.36 -17.53 5.45
C ARG A 193 -16.83 -17.37 5.19
N ASP A 194 -17.47 -18.36 4.56
CA ASP A 194 -18.88 -18.31 4.15
C ASP A 194 -19.86 -18.16 5.34
N ARG A 195 -19.39 -18.45 6.55
CA ARG A 195 -20.16 -18.26 7.77
C ARG A 195 -20.33 -16.77 8.15
N TYR A 196 -19.36 -15.93 7.76
CA TYR A 196 -19.30 -14.51 8.14
C TYR A 196 -19.46 -13.58 6.95
N ASP A 197 -19.21 -14.07 5.74
CA ASP A 197 -19.21 -13.31 4.50
C ASP A 197 -19.88 -14.12 3.41
N ARG A 198 -20.99 -13.60 2.88
CA ARG A 198 -21.83 -14.32 1.90
C ARG A 198 -21.00 -14.70 0.68
N HIS A 199 -21.15 -15.92 0.22
CA HIS A 199 -20.41 -16.48 -0.92
C HIS A 199 -20.68 -15.71 -2.22
N ASP A 200 -21.91 -15.25 -2.41
CA ASP A 200 -22.39 -14.56 -3.62
C ASP A 200 -21.93 -13.09 -3.71
N ARG A 201 -21.57 -12.45 -2.61
CA ARG A 201 -21.27 -11.01 -2.59
C ARG A 201 -19.86 -10.65 -2.17
N ARG A 202 -19.27 -11.37 -1.22
CA ARG A 202 -17.89 -11.17 -0.73
C ARG A 202 -17.55 -9.69 -0.41
N ASP A 203 -18.45 -8.98 0.24
CA ASP A 203 -18.35 -7.54 0.51
C ASP A 203 -17.71 -7.17 1.84
N LYS A 204 -17.37 -8.15 2.67
CA LYS A 204 -16.75 -7.85 3.98
C LYS A 204 -15.23 -7.80 3.91
N GLY A 205 -14.66 -6.69 4.38
CA GLY A 205 -13.23 -6.53 4.58
C GLY A 205 -12.66 -7.51 5.61
N ILE A 206 -11.35 -7.74 5.53
CA ILE A 206 -10.63 -8.69 6.40
C ILE A 206 -10.83 -8.36 7.88
N LEU A 207 -10.72 -7.10 8.29
CA LEU A 207 -10.88 -6.72 9.70
C LEU A 207 -12.31 -6.99 10.21
N ARG A 208 -13.31 -6.78 9.36
CA ARG A 208 -14.71 -7.09 9.70
C ARG A 208 -14.93 -8.60 9.87
N ILE A 209 -14.33 -9.42 9.01
CA ILE A 209 -14.37 -10.89 9.15
C ILE A 209 -13.70 -11.31 10.46
N GLY A 210 -12.50 -10.76 10.76
CA GLY A 210 -11.78 -11.05 12.01
C GLY A 210 -12.60 -10.70 13.25
N ARG A 211 -13.25 -9.53 13.26
CA ARG A 211 -14.13 -9.10 14.36
C ARG A 211 -15.33 -10.04 14.54
N LEU A 212 -15.99 -10.42 13.47
CA LEU A 212 -17.14 -11.33 13.53
C LEU A 212 -16.71 -12.73 14.03
N TYR A 213 -15.55 -13.19 13.58
CA TYR A 213 -14.98 -14.44 14.03
C TYR A 213 -14.61 -14.41 15.52
N LEU A 214 -14.01 -13.30 15.99
CA LEU A 214 -13.73 -13.08 17.41
C LEU A 214 -14.99 -13.16 18.25
N LEU A 215 -16.05 -12.44 17.87
CA LEU A 215 -17.34 -12.45 18.58
C LEU A 215 -17.96 -13.86 18.63
N ASP A 216 -17.78 -14.68 17.58
CA ASP A 216 -18.24 -16.07 17.57
C ASP A 216 -17.40 -16.95 18.51
N ILE A 217 -16.08 -16.71 18.60
CA ILE A 217 -15.20 -17.37 19.57
C ILE A 217 -15.60 -17.01 20.98
N GLU A 218 -15.79 -15.72 21.30
CA GLU A 218 -16.21 -15.26 22.64
C GLU A 218 -17.51 -15.90 23.06
N ARG A 219 -18.52 -15.95 22.18
CA ARG A 219 -19.79 -16.62 22.45
C ARG A 219 -19.64 -18.13 22.73
N LYS A 220 -18.62 -18.77 22.17
CA LYS A 220 -18.32 -20.18 22.38
C LYS A 220 -17.38 -20.40 23.56
N ALA A 221 -16.47 -19.47 23.85
CA ALA A 221 -15.53 -19.54 24.96
C ALA A 221 -16.19 -19.40 26.32
N SER A 222 -17.40 -18.83 26.39
CA SER A 222 -18.26 -19.02 27.57
C SER A 222 -18.62 -20.50 27.81
N ARG A 223 -18.25 -21.38 26.87
CA ARG A 223 -18.43 -22.84 26.97
C ARG A 223 -17.13 -23.67 26.99
N ALA A 224 -15.98 -23.12 26.65
CA ALA A 224 -14.68 -23.84 26.74
C ALA A 224 -13.48 -22.89 26.46
N CYS A 225 -12.43 -23.03 27.25
CA CYS A 225 -11.23 -22.19 27.32
C CYS A 225 -10.28 -22.35 26.12
N ASP A 226 -10.60 -21.77 24.95
CA ASP A 226 -9.79 -21.88 23.74
C ASP A 226 -9.12 -20.55 23.29
N LEU A 227 -9.17 -19.50 24.12
CA LEU A 227 -8.52 -18.21 23.84
C LEU A 227 -6.99 -18.32 23.75
N THR A 228 -6.38 -19.26 24.44
CA THR A 228 -4.93 -19.52 24.39
C THR A 228 -4.46 -20.04 23.05
N HIS A 229 -5.28 -20.75 22.32
CA HIS A 229 -4.94 -21.26 20.98
C HIS A 229 -4.90 -20.18 19.89
N CYS A 230 -5.66 -19.09 20.07
CA CYS A 230 -5.69 -17.94 19.12
C CYS A 230 -4.46 -17.03 19.22
N LEU A 231 -3.73 -17.05 20.34
CA LEU A 231 -2.52 -16.23 20.56
C LEU A 231 -1.23 -16.89 20.04
N LEU A 232 -1.26 -18.19 19.75
CA LEU A 232 -0.08 -18.98 19.37
C LEU A 232 0.00 -19.28 17.87
N PHE A 233 -0.33 -18.32 17.01
CA PHE A 233 -0.25 -18.54 15.56
C PHE A 233 1.18 -18.64 15.04
N LYS A 234 1.48 -19.75 14.34
CA LYS A 234 2.74 -19.98 13.66
C LYS A 234 2.98 -18.95 12.54
N ARG A 235 4.20 -18.44 12.45
CA ARG A 235 4.74 -17.53 11.42
C ARG A 235 4.39 -17.91 9.95
N SER A 236 4.06 -19.19 9.71
CA SER A 236 3.64 -19.72 8.40
C SER A 236 2.31 -19.17 7.88
N SER A 237 1.42 -18.70 8.78
CA SER A 237 0.10 -18.18 8.38
C SER A 237 0.16 -16.78 7.75
N LEU A 238 1.19 -15.99 8.06
CA LEU A 238 1.39 -14.64 7.51
C LEU A 238 1.80 -14.65 6.04
N ARG A 239 2.66 -15.58 5.63
CA ARG A 239 3.06 -15.73 4.22
C ARG A 239 1.87 -15.99 3.31
N TRP A 240 0.86 -16.67 3.80
CA TRP A 240 -0.34 -16.99 3.06
C TRP A 240 -1.27 -15.78 2.86
N LEU A 241 -1.37 -14.86 3.84
CA LEU A 241 -2.15 -13.62 3.72
C LEU A 241 -1.68 -12.71 2.57
N PHE A 242 -0.38 -12.67 2.33
CA PHE A 242 0.21 -11.89 1.23
C PHE A 242 0.18 -12.61 -0.12
N SER A 243 -0.08 -13.91 -0.14
CA SER A 243 -0.20 -14.72 -1.36
C SER A 243 -1.64 -14.91 -1.85
N LEU A 244 -2.65 -14.51 -1.06
CA LEU A 244 -4.04 -14.53 -1.50
C LEU A 244 -4.25 -13.50 -2.62
N ARG A 245 -4.29 -13.99 -3.84
CA ARG A 245 -4.88 -13.27 -4.98
C ARG A 245 -6.38 -13.18 -4.72
N PHE A 246 -6.88 -11.96 -4.55
CA PHE A 246 -8.30 -11.64 -4.55
C PHE A 246 -8.75 -11.21 -5.93
#